data_d074f6a6a90f16b2bae52b18453ae71c
#
_entry.id   d074f6a6a90f16b2bae52b18453ae71c
#
_cell.length_a   1.000
_cell.length_b   1.000
_cell.length_c   1.000
_cell.angle_alpha   90.00
_cell.angle_beta   90.00
_cell.angle_gamma   90.00
#
_symmetry.space_group_name_H-M   'P 1'
#
loop_
_entity.id
_entity.type
_entity.pdbx_description
1 polymer ?
#
loop_
_entity_poly.entity_id
_entity_poly.type
_entity_poly.pdbx_seq_one_letter_code
_entity_poly.pdbx_strand_id
1 'polypeptide(L)'
;MPRVLIIYYTYTQQSRRVADVMEEALRARGCDVRQAGIEFTDKRWSERFSRLPLRHAYGDVLGMLPAQVRGATGEIQLPDDVGEGDYDLICIGSPTWFFRPSVPVRSFVKSETAGRLLNGKPFAIYAVCRRYWSINLKSVKKLAGKQGGEYVDGTHFVFEGGQIRSLLSLLSYFGKGENRERYLGVKIPPSLLKPDFADEARAFANGLADRLEGAAPAGATAA
;
A
#
# COMPACT_ATOMS: atom_id res chain seq x y z
N MET A 1 -23.27 6.90 7.67
CA MET A 1 -22.33 6.86 6.52
C MET A 1 -21.05 6.23 7.01
N PRO A 2 -20.67 5.04 6.50
CA PRO A 2 -19.45 4.37 6.96
C PRO A 2 -18.20 5.21 6.66
N ARG A 3 -17.27 5.25 7.62
CA ARG A 3 -16.01 5.99 7.51
C ARG A 3 -14.87 5.03 7.21
N VAL A 4 -14.16 5.23 6.11
CA VAL A 4 -13.08 4.36 5.65
C VAL A 4 -11.77 5.12 5.60
N LEU A 5 -10.75 4.58 6.25
CA LEU A 5 -9.37 5.05 6.10
C LEU A 5 -8.64 4.20 5.04
N ILE A 6 -8.09 4.83 4.01
CA ILE A 6 -7.13 4.20 3.10
C ILE A 6 -5.74 4.74 3.43
N ILE A 7 -4.92 3.95 4.10
CA ILE A 7 -3.56 4.34 4.47
C ILE A 7 -2.54 3.53 3.69
N TYR A 8 -1.56 4.20 3.08
CA TYR A 8 -0.60 3.54 2.21
C TYR A 8 0.75 4.25 2.18
N TYR A 9 1.77 3.49 1.79
CA TYR A 9 3.03 4.06 1.34
C TYR A 9 3.17 3.92 -0.17
N THR A 10 3.76 4.93 -0.81
CA THR A 10 4.04 4.89 -2.25
C THR A 10 5.33 5.64 -2.57
N TYR A 11 6.23 5.02 -3.36
CA TYR A 11 7.42 5.67 -3.90
C TYR A 11 7.27 5.95 -5.40
N THR A 12 6.65 5.03 -6.12
CA THR A 12 6.43 5.09 -7.57
C THR A 12 5.00 5.49 -7.94
N GLN A 13 4.24 6.03 -7.00
CA GLN A 13 2.84 6.43 -7.12
C GLN A 13 1.84 5.30 -7.43
N GLN A 14 2.29 4.03 -7.55
CA GLN A 14 1.39 2.95 -7.95
C GLN A 14 0.40 2.57 -6.83
N SER A 15 0.83 2.57 -5.56
CA SER A 15 -0.10 2.34 -4.44
C SER A 15 -1.14 3.45 -4.31
N ARG A 16 -0.77 4.69 -4.62
CA ARG A 16 -1.70 5.82 -4.65
C ARG A 16 -2.75 5.66 -5.74
N ARG A 17 -2.34 5.28 -6.97
CA ARG A 17 -3.28 5.03 -8.07
C ARG A 17 -4.35 4.00 -7.71
N VAL A 18 -3.96 2.94 -6.98
CA VAL A 18 -4.93 1.95 -6.46
C VAL A 18 -5.85 2.60 -5.42
N ALA A 19 -5.28 3.36 -4.48
CA ALA A 19 -6.06 4.06 -3.46
C ALA A 19 -7.05 5.05 -4.06
N ASP A 20 -6.66 5.78 -5.11
CA ASP A 20 -7.52 6.75 -5.81
C ASP A 20 -8.76 6.05 -6.42
N VAL A 21 -8.57 4.89 -7.08
CA VAL A 21 -9.68 4.10 -7.64
C VAL A 21 -10.57 3.51 -6.54
N MET A 22 -9.97 3.01 -5.45
CA MET A 22 -10.73 2.48 -4.31
C MET A 22 -11.55 3.58 -3.63
N GLU A 23 -10.97 4.78 -3.45
CA GLU A 23 -11.66 5.93 -2.87
C GLU A 23 -12.88 6.31 -3.72
N GLU A 24 -12.70 6.44 -5.05
CA GLU A 24 -13.79 6.75 -5.99
C GLU A 24 -14.93 5.73 -5.85
N ALA A 25 -14.62 4.43 -5.85
CA ALA A 25 -15.61 3.37 -5.75
C ALA A 25 -16.33 3.35 -4.39
N LEU A 26 -15.61 3.53 -3.28
CA LEU A 26 -16.18 3.58 -1.93
C LEU A 26 -17.09 4.81 -1.75
N ARG A 27 -16.67 5.98 -2.26
CA ARG A 27 -17.49 7.20 -2.24
C ARG A 27 -18.76 7.05 -3.06
N ALA A 28 -18.68 6.39 -4.21
CA ALA A 28 -19.85 6.08 -5.02
C ALA A 28 -20.86 5.16 -4.30
N ARG A 29 -20.39 4.37 -3.32
CA ARG A 29 -21.21 3.53 -2.42
C ARG A 29 -21.63 4.26 -1.13
N GLY A 30 -21.45 5.58 -1.03
CA GLY A 30 -21.87 6.38 0.11
C GLY A 30 -20.96 6.29 1.33
N CYS A 31 -19.70 5.88 1.18
CA CYS A 31 -18.72 5.92 2.27
C CYS A 31 -18.07 7.31 2.38
N ASP A 32 -17.75 7.73 3.60
CA ASP A 32 -16.82 8.84 3.86
C ASP A 32 -15.39 8.29 3.85
N VAL A 33 -14.58 8.70 2.89
CA VAL A 33 -13.24 8.13 2.70
C VAL A 33 -12.17 9.15 2.99
N ARG A 34 -11.28 8.80 3.94
CA ARG A 34 -10.03 9.52 4.21
C ARG A 34 -8.87 8.76 3.61
N GLN A 35 -8.17 9.38 2.67
CA GLN A 35 -6.94 8.83 2.08
C GLN A 35 -5.71 9.44 2.75
N ALA A 36 -4.76 8.62 3.21
CA ALA A 36 -3.56 9.05 3.92
C ALA A 36 -2.30 8.37 3.38
N GLY A 37 -1.37 9.16 2.89
CA GLY A 37 -0.03 8.69 2.53
C GLY A 37 0.89 8.64 3.76
N ILE A 38 1.63 7.55 3.92
CA ILE A 38 2.72 7.44 4.90
C ILE A 38 3.94 8.14 4.32
N GLU A 39 4.46 9.14 5.01
CA GLU A 39 5.72 9.76 4.67
C GLU A 39 6.88 9.04 5.39
N PHE A 40 7.94 8.72 4.67
CA PHE A 40 9.11 8.04 5.21
C PHE A 40 10.20 9.05 5.53
N THR A 41 10.34 9.42 6.79
CA THR A 41 11.20 10.52 7.26
C THR A 41 12.52 10.06 7.86
N ASP A 42 12.72 8.76 8.05
CA ASP A 42 13.93 8.21 8.64
C ASP A 42 15.20 8.59 7.86
N LYS A 43 16.06 9.41 8.46
CA LYS A 43 17.25 9.96 7.83
C LYS A 43 18.24 8.93 7.31
N ARG A 44 18.23 7.71 7.86
CA ARG A 44 19.09 6.61 7.38
C ARG A 44 18.78 6.23 5.92
N TRP A 45 17.54 6.46 5.47
CA TRP A 45 17.06 6.03 4.16
C TRP A 45 16.32 7.13 3.38
N SER A 46 15.67 8.09 4.05
CA SER A 46 14.82 9.10 3.42
C SER A 46 15.59 9.96 2.40
N GLU A 47 16.83 10.31 2.68
CA GLU A 47 17.66 11.08 1.73
C GLU A 47 17.89 10.34 0.41
N ARG A 48 18.03 8.99 0.46
CA ARG A 48 18.20 8.16 -0.75
C ARG A 48 16.93 8.08 -1.56
N PHE A 49 15.77 7.99 -0.89
CA PHE A 49 14.45 7.83 -1.49
C PHE A 49 13.63 9.13 -1.55
N SER A 50 14.25 10.28 -1.30
CA SER A 50 13.57 11.59 -1.36
C SER A 50 13.26 12.07 -2.77
N ARG A 51 13.88 11.50 -3.78
CA ARG A 51 13.76 11.94 -5.18
C ARG A 51 13.83 10.80 -6.18
N LEU A 52 13.23 11.00 -7.34
CA LEU A 52 13.46 10.23 -8.56
C LEU A 52 14.06 11.18 -9.63
N PRO A 53 15.08 10.74 -10.37
CA PRO A 53 15.77 9.44 -10.29
C PRO A 53 16.69 9.31 -9.06
N LEU A 54 16.94 8.06 -8.65
CA LEU A 54 17.92 7.73 -7.62
C LEU A 54 19.34 8.03 -8.12
N ARG A 55 20.19 8.52 -7.22
CA ARG A 55 21.58 8.84 -7.56
C ARG A 55 22.40 7.58 -7.90
N HIS A 56 22.16 6.51 -7.14
CA HIS A 56 22.81 5.20 -7.28
C HIS A 56 21.79 4.08 -7.20
N ALA A 57 20.90 3.98 -8.21
CA ALA A 57 19.72 3.10 -8.18
C ALA A 57 19.99 1.67 -7.69
N TYR A 58 21.07 1.04 -8.16
CA TYR A 58 21.43 -0.32 -7.71
C TYR A 58 21.90 -0.36 -6.26
N GLY A 59 22.80 0.54 -5.87
CA GLY A 59 23.35 0.62 -4.52
C GLY A 59 22.28 0.99 -3.50
N ASP A 60 21.42 1.94 -3.83
CA ASP A 60 20.36 2.42 -2.95
C ASP A 60 19.28 1.34 -2.73
N VAL A 61 18.86 0.64 -3.81
CA VAL A 61 17.91 -0.47 -3.71
C VAL A 61 18.50 -1.65 -2.96
N LEU A 62 19.68 -2.13 -3.33
CA LEU A 62 20.32 -3.27 -2.67
C LEU A 62 20.70 -2.95 -1.21
N GLY A 63 21.07 -1.71 -0.91
CA GLY A 63 21.36 -1.24 0.43
C GLY A 63 20.19 -1.35 1.42
N MET A 64 18.94 -1.47 0.91
CA MET A 64 17.76 -1.73 1.74
C MET A 64 17.59 -3.21 2.12
N LEU A 65 18.27 -4.13 1.46
CA LEU A 65 18.09 -5.57 1.68
C LEU A 65 18.36 -6.00 3.14
N PRO A 66 19.45 -5.56 3.81
CA PRO A 66 19.68 -5.90 5.21
C PRO A 66 18.56 -5.43 6.14
N ALA A 67 18.04 -4.22 5.93
CA ALA A 67 16.92 -3.68 6.70
C ALA A 67 15.63 -4.50 6.47
N GLN A 68 15.38 -4.91 5.24
CA GLN A 68 14.24 -5.74 4.89
C GLN A 68 14.32 -7.14 5.52
N VAL A 69 15.48 -7.79 5.45
CA VAL A 69 15.68 -9.14 6.01
C VAL A 69 15.53 -9.13 7.54
N ARG A 70 16.10 -8.13 8.21
CA ARG A 70 15.99 -7.97 9.68
C ARG A 70 14.61 -7.52 10.15
N GLY A 71 13.71 -7.14 9.25
CA GLY A 71 12.40 -6.62 9.62
C GLY A 71 12.46 -5.25 10.29
N ALA A 72 13.44 -4.43 9.90
CA ALA A 72 13.66 -3.10 10.46
C ALA A 72 12.43 -2.20 10.29
N THR A 73 12.26 -1.27 11.23
CA THR A 73 11.34 -0.13 11.17
C THR A 73 12.15 1.16 11.09
N GLY A 74 11.50 2.24 10.72
CA GLY A 74 12.10 3.57 10.65
C GLY A 74 11.08 4.65 11.00
N GLU A 75 11.55 5.88 11.07
CA GLU A 75 10.69 7.03 11.33
C GLU A 75 9.74 7.27 10.17
N ILE A 76 8.49 7.55 10.50
CA ILE A 76 7.43 7.88 9.55
C ILE A 76 6.65 9.07 10.08
N GLN A 77 6.05 9.80 9.17
CA GLN A 77 5.06 10.83 9.49
C GLN A 77 3.73 10.49 8.83
N LEU A 78 2.66 10.71 9.55
CA LEU A 78 1.29 10.59 9.08
C LEU A 78 0.65 11.98 9.12
N PRO A 79 -0.38 12.25 8.31
CA PRO A 79 -1.20 13.45 8.50
C PRO A 79 -1.80 13.47 9.92
N ASP A 80 -1.78 14.64 10.57
CA ASP A 80 -2.10 14.79 12.00
C ASP A 80 -3.52 14.28 12.35
N ASP A 81 -4.47 14.46 11.43
CA ASP A 81 -5.87 14.08 11.58
C ASP A 81 -6.14 12.56 11.55
N VAL A 82 -5.20 11.77 11.03
CA VAL A 82 -5.39 10.31 10.82
C VAL A 82 -5.48 9.56 12.14
N GLY A 83 -4.63 9.92 13.10
CA GLY A 83 -4.52 9.22 14.38
C GLY A 83 -5.71 9.40 15.32
N GLU A 84 -6.54 10.44 15.10
CA GLU A 84 -7.68 10.81 15.92
C GLU A 84 -9.02 10.37 15.31
N GLY A 85 -9.00 9.87 14.06
CA GLY A 85 -10.20 9.46 13.36
C GLY A 85 -10.79 8.16 13.89
N ASP A 86 -12.12 8.12 14.00
CA ASP A 86 -12.85 6.87 14.22
C ASP A 86 -13.32 6.32 12.87
N TYR A 87 -12.85 5.14 12.49
CA TYR A 87 -13.11 4.51 11.19
C TYR A 87 -13.81 3.16 11.37
N ASP A 88 -14.74 2.87 10.45
CA ASP A 88 -15.45 1.58 10.40
C ASP A 88 -14.63 0.51 9.66
N LEU A 89 -13.70 0.93 8.79
CA LEU A 89 -12.80 0.07 8.04
C LEU A 89 -11.47 0.75 7.78
N ILE A 90 -10.38 0.00 7.88
CA ILE A 90 -9.03 0.48 7.56
C ILE A 90 -8.45 -0.34 6.41
N CYS A 91 -8.18 0.30 5.26
CA CYS A 91 -7.53 -0.31 4.12
C CYS A 91 -6.03 0.01 4.14
N ILE A 92 -5.17 -1.01 4.24
CA ILE A 92 -3.72 -0.85 4.31
C ILE A 92 -3.09 -1.15 2.95
N GLY A 93 -2.55 -0.13 2.28
CA GLY A 93 -1.83 -0.25 1.03
C GLY A 93 -0.34 -0.54 1.24
N SER A 94 0.10 -1.72 0.79
CA SER A 94 1.43 -2.23 1.07
C SER A 94 2.24 -2.55 -0.18
N PRO A 95 3.17 -1.69 -0.61
CA PRO A 95 4.14 -2.07 -1.63
C PRO A 95 5.10 -3.12 -1.10
N THR A 96 5.41 -4.10 -1.94
CA THR A 96 6.36 -5.17 -1.62
C THR A 96 7.78 -4.73 -1.97
N TRP A 97 8.62 -4.61 -0.97
CA TRP A 97 10.05 -4.45 -1.13
C TRP A 97 10.75 -5.78 -0.89
N PHE A 98 11.38 -6.30 -1.95
CA PHE A 98 11.92 -7.66 -2.00
C PHE A 98 10.83 -8.71 -1.77
N PHE A 99 10.69 -9.24 -0.55
CA PHE A 99 9.71 -10.28 -0.22
C PHE A 99 8.70 -9.85 0.85
N ARG A 100 8.86 -8.65 1.43
CA ARG A 100 8.13 -8.21 2.62
C ARG A 100 7.44 -6.87 2.38
N PRO A 101 6.54 -6.46 3.29
CA PRO A 101 6.05 -5.08 3.32
C PRO A 101 7.22 -4.10 3.34
N SER A 102 7.07 -2.98 2.68
CA SER A 102 8.07 -1.90 2.74
C SER A 102 8.34 -1.46 4.19
N VAL A 103 9.53 -0.90 4.45
CA VAL A 103 9.87 -0.39 5.79
C VAL A 103 8.82 0.58 6.32
N PRO A 104 8.33 1.59 5.54
CA PRO A 104 7.32 2.53 6.02
C PRO A 104 6.01 1.86 6.45
N VAL A 105 5.47 0.92 5.65
CA VAL A 105 4.24 0.19 6.02
C VAL A 105 4.46 -0.65 7.28
N ARG A 106 5.60 -1.31 7.39
CA ARG A 106 5.93 -2.08 8.58
C ARG A 106 6.09 -1.20 9.82
N SER A 107 6.66 0.00 9.65
CA SER A 107 6.74 1.00 10.72
C SER A 107 5.36 1.42 11.18
N PHE A 108 4.47 1.74 10.25
CA PHE A 108 3.08 2.09 10.55
C PHE A 108 2.38 0.97 11.33
N VAL A 109 2.32 -0.24 10.80
CA VAL A 109 1.57 -1.33 11.46
C VAL A 109 2.15 -1.78 12.80
N LYS A 110 3.34 -1.29 13.18
CA LYS A 110 3.95 -1.50 14.50
C LYS A 110 3.90 -0.25 15.39
N SER A 111 3.36 0.86 14.93
CA SER A 111 3.27 2.10 15.69
C SER A 111 2.12 2.08 16.70
N GLU A 112 2.21 2.94 17.70
CA GLU A 112 1.12 3.17 18.64
C GLU A 112 -0.14 3.70 17.95
N THR A 113 0.02 4.53 16.92
CA THR A 113 -1.09 5.04 16.11
C THR A 113 -1.84 3.90 15.43
N ALA A 114 -1.13 2.93 14.84
CA ALA A 114 -1.77 1.73 14.28
C ALA A 114 -2.48 0.90 15.37
N GLY A 115 -1.91 0.83 16.58
CA GLY A 115 -2.54 0.17 17.72
C GLY A 115 -3.89 0.81 18.09
N ARG A 116 -3.96 2.14 18.12
CA ARG A 116 -5.22 2.85 18.37
C ARG A 116 -6.24 2.67 17.25
N LEU A 117 -5.79 2.80 15.99
CA LEU A 117 -6.66 2.72 14.83
C LEU A 117 -7.23 1.32 14.59
N LEU A 118 -6.41 0.28 14.80
CA LEU A 118 -6.75 -1.09 14.43
C LEU A 118 -7.46 -1.86 15.56
N ASN A 119 -7.34 -1.44 16.81
CA ASN A 119 -7.88 -2.19 17.95
C ASN A 119 -9.40 -2.40 17.86
N GLY A 120 -9.82 -3.65 17.67
CA GLY A 120 -11.23 -4.02 17.50
C GLY A 120 -11.86 -3.53 16.19
N LYS A 121 -11.06 -3.09 15.21
CA LYS A 121 -11.56 -2.58 13.93
C LYS A 121 -11.29 -3.53 12.78
N PRO A 122 -12.24 -3.65 11.83
CA PRO A 122 -12.03 -4.40 10.60
C PRO A 122 -10.96 -3.72 9.74
N PHE A 123 -10.10 -4.55 9.13
CA PHE A 123 -9.12 -4.05 8.18
C PHE A 123 -8.99 -4.94 6.95
N ALA A 124 -8.71 -4.30 5.83
CA ALA A 124 -8.39 -4.91 4.56
C ALA A 124 -6.98 -4.53 4.10
N ILE A 125 -6.40 -5.33 3.20
CA ILE A 125 -5.04 -5.08 2.70
C ILE A 125 -5.05 -5.13 1.18
N TYR A 126 -4.40 -4.17 0.53
CA TYR A 126 -3.99 -4.34 -0.86
C TYR A 126 -2.48 -4.27 -1.01
N ALA A 127 -1.92 -5.28 -1.69
CA ALA A 127 -0.49 -5.34 -1.95
C ALA A 127 -0.18 -4.88 -3.38
N VAL A 128 0.80 -4.00 -3.53
CA VAL A 128 1.35 -3.62 -4.85
C VAL A 128 2.71 -4.28 -5.00
N CYS A 129 2.87 -5.15 -6.00
CA CYS A 129 4.06 -5.99 -6.10
C CYS A 129 4.37 -6.42 -7.53
N ARG A 130 5.59 -6.90 -7.74
CA ARG A 130 5.98 -7.67 -8.92
C ARG A 130 5.80 -9.17 -8.70
N ARG A 131 6.05 -9.60 -7.46
CA ARG A 131 5.94 -10.99 -7.01
C ARG A 131 5.86 -11.00 -5.47
N TYR A 132 5.62 -12.17 -4.90
CA TYR A 132 5.61 -12.42 -3.45
C TYR A 132 4.53 -11.66 -2.66
N TRP A 133 3.43 -11.30 -3.33
CA TRP A 133 2.29 -10.64 -2.70
C TRP A 133 1.75 -11.42 -1.49
N SER A 134 1.72 -12.75 -1.57
CA SER A 134 1.20 -13.59 -0.49
C SER A 134 2.02 -13.48 0.80
N ILE A 135 3.36 -13.34 0.69
CA ILE A 135 4.25 -13.13 1.86
C ILE A 135 3.99 -11.74 2.46
N ASN A 136 3.79 -10.73 1.60
CA ASN A 136 3.45 -9.38 2.03
C ASN A 136 2.11 -9.38 2.77
N LEU A 137 1.04 -9.87 2.16
CA LEU A 137 -0.29 -9.94 2.77
C LEU A 137 -0.28 -10.67 4.11
N LYS A 138 0.33 -11.87 4.17
CA LYS A 138 0.47 -12.63 5.42
C LYS A 138 1.23 -11.86 6.50
N SER A 139 2.27 -11.12 6.10
CA SER A 139 3.06 -10.31 7.04
C SER A 139 2.25 -9.14 7.60
N VAL A 140 1.58 -8.36 6.74
CA VAL A 140 0.74 -7.24 7.18
C VAL A 140 -0.43 -7.74 8.03
N LYS A 141 -1.13 -8.79 7.57
CA LYS A 141 -2.22 -9.43 8.33
C LYS A 141 -1.78 -9.82 9.75
N LYS A 142 -0.62 -10.48 9.87
CA LYS A 142 -0.07 -10.88 11.17
C LYS A 142 0.27 -9.68 12.05
N LEU A 143 0.86 -8.63 11.48
CA LEU A 143 1.26 -7.45 12.24
C LEU A 143 0.05 -6.62 12.66
N ALA A 144 -0.90 -6.38 11.78
CA ALA A 144 -2.12 -5.64 12.08
C ALA A 144 -3.04 -6.39 13.06
N GLY A 145 -3.12 -7.73 12.94
CA GLY A 145 -3.84 -8.56 13.90
C GLY A 145 -3.22 -8.53 15.31
N LYS A 146 -1.88 -8.34 15.44
CA LYS A 146 -1.24 -8.12 16.74
C LYS A 146 -1.60 -6.77 17.38
N GLN A 147 -2.07 -5.82 16.60
CA GLN A 147 -2.61 -4.55 17.06
C GLN A 147 -4.12 -4.62 17.39
N GLY A 148 -4.69 -5.83 17.39
CA GLY A 148 -6.11 -6.02 17.67
C GLY A 148 -7.02 -5.88 16.45
N GLY A 149 -6.49 -5.69 15.25
CA GLY A 149 -7.28 -5.57 14.03
C GLY A 149 -7.93 -6.87 13.59
N GLU A 150 -9.12 -6.79 13.03
CA GLU A 150 -9.90 -7.89 12.49
C GLU A 150 -9.77 -7.93 10.95
N TYR A 151 -9.03 -8.91 10.44
CA TYR A 151 -8.82 -9.05 9.01
C TYR A 151 -10.09 -9.47 8.29
N VAL A 152 -10.55 -8.66 7.33
CA VAL A 152 -11.76 -8.94 6.55
C VAL A 152 -11.49 -9.39 5.13
N ASP A 153 -10.50 -8.80 4.44
CA ASP A 153 -10.19 -9.18 3.05
C ASP A 153 -8.80 -8.66 2.61
N GLY A 154 -8.32 -9.18 1.45
CA GLY A 154 -7.09 -8.69 0.87
C GLY A 154 -6.89 -9.07 -0.59
N THR A 155 -6.32 -8.14 -1.34
CA THR A 155 -6.04 -8.29 -2.77
C THR A 155 -4.61 -7.87 -3.11
N HIS A 156 -4.23 -8.04 -4.38
CA HIS A 156 -2.91 -7.65 -4.85
C HIS A 156 -2.95 -7.16 -6.29
N PHE A 157 -2.10 -6.20 -6.59
CA PHE A 157 -1.94 -5.61 -7.91
C PHE A 157 -0.52 -5.83 -8.39
N VAL A 158 -0.37 -6.39 -9.59
CA VAL A 158 0.93 -6.73 -10.16
C VAL A 158 1.33 -5.78 -11.28
N PHE A 159 2.64 -5.58 -11.40
CA PHE A 159 3.21 -4.80 -12.49
C PHE A 159 3.19 -5.58 -13.81
N GLU A 160 3.20 -4.85 -14.92
CA GLU A 160 3.31 -5.43 -16.24
C GLU A 160 4.59 -6.23 -16.45
N GLY A 161 4.48 -7.26 -17.30
CA GLY A 161 5.59 -8.08 -17.77
C GLY A 161 6.03 -9.19 -16.84
N GLY A 162 6.89 -10.05 -17.36
CA GLY A 162 7.50 -11.14 -16.60
C GLY A 162 8.51 -10.63 -15.58
N GLN A 163 8.82 -11.46 -14.57
CA GLN A 163 9.63 -11.08 -13.40
C GLN A 163 10.94 -10.36 -13.73
N ILE A 164 11.75 -10.90 -14.65
CA ILE A 164 13.07 -10.33 -14.99
C ILE A 164 12.91 -8.98 -15.70
N ARG A 165 12.04 -8.92 -16.71
CA ARG A 165 11.80 -7.68 -17.48
C ARG A 165 11.19 -6.59 -16.61
N SER A 166 10.27 -6.94 -15.73
CA SER A 166 9.68 -5.99 -14.78
C SER A 166 10.69 -5.50 -13.74
N LEU A 167 11.65 -6.33 -13.32
CA LEU A 167 12.74 -5.88 -12.44
C LEU A 167 13.70 -4.93 -13.17
N LEU A 168 14.07 -5.24 -14.43
CA LEU A 168 14.87 -4.35 -15.27
C LEU A 168 14.15 -3.00 -15.49
N SER A 169 12.83 -3.04 -15.70
CA SER A 169 11.99 -1.84 -15.79
C SER A 169 12.06 -1.00 -14.52
N LEU A 170 11.97 -1.63 -13.34
CA LEU A 170 12.11 -0.92 -12.07
C LEU A 170 13.46 -0.23 -11.93
N LEU A 171 14.54 -0.94 -12.22
CA LEU A 171 15.90 -0.39 -12.14
C LEU A 171 16.12 0.74 -13.14
N SER A 172 15.60 0.60 -14.37
CA SER A 172 15.60 1.66 -15.37
C SER A 172 14.84 2.89 -14.88
N TYR A 173 13.63 2.69 -14.35
CA TYR A 173 12.79 3.77 -13.82
C TYR A 173 13.45 4.48 -12.63
N PHE A 174 14.02 3.73 -11.70
CA PHE A 174 14.72 4.32 -10.56
C PHE A 174 15.98 5.10 -10.97
N GLY A 175 16.71 4.62 -11.97
CA GLY A 175 17.93 5.28 -12.43
C GLY A 175 17.72 6.43 -13.39
N LYS A 176 16.52 6.57 -13.98
CA LYS A 176 16.24 7.60 -15.00
C LYS A 176 15.02 8.47 -14.70
N GLY A 177 14.13 8.03 -13.82
CA GLY A 177 12.90 8.75 -13.47
C GLY A 177 11.77 8.63 -14.51
N GLU A 178 11.99 7.86 -15.58
CA GLU A 178 11.05 7.72 -16.69
C GLU A 178 10.93 6.27 -17.17
N ASN A 179 9.80 5.93 -17.77
CA ASN A 179 9.62 4.65 -18.43
C ASN A 179 10.34 4.64 -19.78
N ARG A 180 11.11 3.57 -20.03
CA ARG A 180 11.83 3.35 -21.27
C ARG A 180 11.39 2.07 -21.94
N GLU A 181 11.45 2.00 -23.26
CA GLU A 181 11.15 0.78 -24.02
C GLU A 181 12.26 -0.27 -23.92
N ARG A 182 13.50 0.19 -23.68
CA ARG A 182 14.69 -0.69 -23.62
C ARG A 182 15.61 -0.29 -22.47
N TYR A 183 16.22 -1.31 -21.86
CA TYR A 183 17.25 -1.14 -20.85
C TYR A 183 18.30 -2.26 -20.98
N LEU A 184 19.59 -1.88 -21.04
CA LEU A 184 20.70 -2.82 -21.31
C LEU A 184 20.46 -3.68 -22.56
N GLY A 185 19.91 -3.11 -23.65
CA GLY A 185 19.58 -3.81 -24.89
C GLY A 185 18.30 -4.66 -24.86
N VAL A 186 17.71 -4.89 -23.69
CA VAL A 186 16.51 -5.71 -23.52
C VAL A 186 15.25 -4.84 -23.61
N LYS A 187 14.23 -5.29 -24.37
CA LYS A 187 12.91 -4.64 -24.37
C LYS A 187 12.22 -4.91 -23.02
N ILE A 188 11.81 -3.83 -22.35
CA ILE A 188 11.20 -3.88 -21.03
C ILE A 188 9.77 -3.28 -21.07
N PRO A 189 8.84 -3.75 -20.22
CA PRO A 189 7.54 -3.12 -20.06
C PRO A 189 7.69 -1.78 -19.28
N PRO A 190 6.67 -0.93 -19.30
CA PRO A 190 6.64 0.22 -18.39
C PRO A 190 6.60 -0.22 -16.93
N SER A 191 7.12 0.59 -16.02
CA SER A 191 7.07 0.33 -14.57
C SER A 191 5.69 0.74 -14.00
N LEU A 192 4.63 0.19 -14.58
CA LEU A 192 3.23 0.45 -14.26
C LEU A 192 2.53 -0.84 -13.86
N LEU A 193 1.41 -0.71 -13.15
CA LEU A 193 0.49 -1.81 -12.90
C LEU A 193 -0.13 -2.29 -14.23
N LYS A 194 -0.58 -3.54 -14.25
CA LYS A 194 -1.33 -4.07 -15.40
C LYS A 194 -2.55 -3.19 -15.70
N PRO A 195 -3.00 -3.11 -16.97
CA PRO A 195 -4.09 -2.24 -17.37
C PRO A 195 -5.41 -2.48 -16.63
N ASP A 196 -5.67 -3.74 -16.24
CA ASP A 196 -6.87 -4.19 -15.53
C ASP A 196 -6.91 -3.82 -14.03
N PHE A 197 -5.83 -3.24 -13.49
CA PHE A 197 -5.75 -2.92 -12.05
C PHE A 197 -6.92 -2.05 -11.56
N ALA A 198 -7.44 -1.17 -12.40
CA ALA A 198 -8.51 -0.25 -12.01
C ALA A 198 -9.83 -0.98 -11.80
N ASP A 199 -10.15 -1.93 -12.68
CA ASP A 199 -11.36 -2.74 -12.55
C ASP A 199 -11.28 -3.70 -11.37
N GLU A 200 -10.10 -4.31 -11.15
CA GLU A 200 -9.84 -5.14 -9.97
C GLU A 200 -9.93 -4.33 -8.66
N ALA A 201 -9.39 -3.10 -8.64
CA ALA A 201 -9.45 -2.23 -7.47
C ALA A 201 -10.88 -1.78 -7.16
N ARG A 202 -11.65 -1.46 -8.19
CA ARG A 202 -13.07 -1.11 -8.08
C ARG A 202 -13.90 -2.28 -7.57
N ALA A 203 -13.67 -3.47 -8.11
CA ALA A 203 -14.36 -4.69 -7.65
C ALA A 203 -14.04 -5.00 -6.17
N PHE A 204 -12.78 -4.88 -5.78
CA PHE A 204 -12.36 -5.07 -4.39
C PHE A 204 -13.01 -4.05 -3.46
N ALA A 205 -13.00 -2.76 -3.81
CA ALA A 205 -13.61 -1.69 -3.02
C ALA A 205 -15.13 -1.89 -2.86
N ASN A 206 -15.83 -2.30 -3.93
CA ASN A 206 -17.26 -2.62 -3.86
C ASN A 206 -17.55 -3.80 -2.91
N GLY A 207 -16.73 -4.86 -2.96
CA GLY A 207 -16.86 -5.97 -2.01
C GLY A 207 -16.63 -5.57 -0.55
N LEU A 208 -15.77 -4.56 -0.29
CA LEU A 208 -15.61 -4.00 1.05
C LEU A 208 -16.83 -3.17 1.47
N ALA A 209 -17.42 -2.40 0.55
CA ALA A 209 -18.64 -1.64 0.82
C ALA A 209 -19.82 -2.57 1.14
N ASP A 210 -20.00 -3.67 0.40
CA ASP A 210 -21.04 -4.68 0.67
C ASP A 210 -20.91 -5.25 2.10
N ARG A 211 -19.70 -5.48 2.58
CA ARG A 211 -19.45 -5.95 3.96
C ARG A 211 -19.84 -4.91 4.99
N LEU A 212 -19.53 -3.62 4.74
CA LEU A 212 -19.90 -2.54 5.63
C LEU A 212 -21.43 -2.35 5.72
N GLU A 213 -22.13 -2.47 4.60
CA GLU A 213 -23.59 -2.41 4.55
C GLU A 213 -24.23 -3.60 5.28
N GLY A 214 -23.68 -4.82 5.10
CA GLY A 214 -24.16 -6.03 5.78
C GLY A 214 -23.85 -6.08 7.28
N ALA A 215 -22.85 -5.32 7.74
CA ALA A 215 -22.51 -5.18 9.16
C ALA A 215 -23.30 -4.07 9.89
N ALA A 216 -23.99 -3.19 9.14
CA ALA A 216 -24.85 -2.17 9.74
C ALA A 216 -26.06 -2.88 10.41
N PRO A 217 -26.38 -2.58 11.69
CA PRO A 217 -27.54 -3.17 12.33
C PRO A 217 -28.79 -2.85 11.52
N ALA A 218 -29.61 -3.88 11.22
CA ALA A 218 -30.91 -3.76 10.57
C ALA A 218 -31.86 -2.94 11.47
N GLY A 219 -31.73 -1.61 11.48
CA GLY A 219 -32.49 -0.76 12.39
C GLY A 219 -32.38 0.75 12.20
N ALA A 220 -31.58 1.22 11.23
CA ALA A 220 -31.48 2.66 10.95
C ALA A 220 -32.19 3.03 9.64
N THR A 221 -33.47 2.62 9.51
CA THR A 221 -34.33 3.14 8.45
C THR A 221 -35.19 4.25 9.05
N ALA A 222 -34.89 5.46 8.61
CA ALA A 222 -35.71 6.68 8.57
C ALA A 222 -36.76 6.89 9.68
N ALA A 223 -36.53 7.88 10.52
CA ALA A 223 -37.56 8.77 11.04
C ALA A 223 -37.36 10.17 10.49
#